data_5a956578f8c2f11dc1b0434cc3380ce5
#
_entry.id   5a956578f8c2f11dc1b0434cc3380ce5
#
_cell.length_a   1.000
_cell.length_b   1.000
_cell.length_c   1.000
_cell.angle_alpha   90.00
_cell.angle_beta   90.00
_cell.angle_gamma   90.00
#
_symmetry.space_group_name_H-M   'P 1'
#
loop_
_entity.id
_entity.type
_entity.pdbx_description
1 polymer ?
#
loop_
_entity_poly.entity_id
_entity_poly.type
_entity_poly.pdbx_seq_one_letter_code
_entity_poly.pdbx_strand_id
1 'polypeptide(L)'
;GKVKLEAIGADPNLQQAREIGVKSGAEVVIVGRAIAKPLGEMQLDNGTFYSSVANVSARAVRTDTGDVIAAAEFTGTAGRGFEQTTAGRNALSDAGRQLARDLFAKIGKKWSASQSGARRVALTVKGVDDYARLATFKNTLSQSVRGVKDVQERSMSDGKADLDVTIAGRTSDLATELATKKFPGFAVKVRAVTQGSIEVELKETK
;
A
#
# COMPACT_ATOMS: atom_id res chain seq x y z
N GLY A 1 3.66 3.04 20.08
CA GLY A 1 3.34 1.78 20.74
C GLY A 1 4.21 0.67 20.14
N LYS A 2 4.91 -0.10 20.98
CA LYS A 2 5.70 -1.25 20.52
C LYS A 2 4.73 -2.36 20.11
N VAL A 3 4.70 -2.71 18.84
CA VAL A 3 4.00 -3.90 18.36
C VAL A 3 4.77 -5.12 18.88
N LYS A 4 4.11 -6.01 19.65
CA LYS A 4 4.75 -7.26 20.08
C LYS A 4 4.95 -8.16 18.87
N LEU A 5 6.20 -8.38 18.50
CA LEU A 5 6.62 -9.26 17.39
C LEU A 5 6.20 -10.73 17.59
N GLU A 6 5.93 -11.14 18.81
CA GLU A 6 5.50 -12.49 19.19
C GLU A 6 4.13 -12.90 18.62
N ALA A 7 3.31 -11.94 18.21
CA ALA A 7 2.01 -12.20 17.58
C ALA A 7 2.08 -12.43 16.07
N ILE A 8 3.27 -12.29 15.47
CA ILE A 8 3.48 -12.49 14.04
C ILE A 8 3.97 -13.92 13.86
N GLY A 9 3.11 -14.79 13.35
CA GLY A 9 3.49 -16.17 13.02
C GLY A 9 4.65 -16.23 12.01
N ALA A 10 5.21 -17.40 11.79
CA ALA A 10 6.35 -17.62 10.90
C ALA A 10 6.12 -17.16 9.44
N ASP A 11 4.87 -16.96 9.04
CA ASP A 11 4.48 -16.41 7.73
C ASP A 11 3.25 -15.48 7.94
N PRO A 12 3.47 -14.18 8.26
CA PRO A 12 2.38 -13.25 8.52
C PRO A 12 1.50 -13.12 7.27
N ASN A 13 0.20 -13.36 7.43
CA ASN A 13 -0.76 -13.18 6.36
C ASN A 13 -0.96 -11.69 6.05
N LEU A 14 -1.54 -11.38 4.89
CA LEU A 14 -1.74 -10.01 4.42
C LEU A 14 -2.66 -9.20 5.37
N GLN A 15 -3.60 -9.86 6.03
CA GLN A 15 -4.50 -9.22 6.98
C GLN A 15 -3.76 -8.78 8.24
N GLN A 16 -2.89 -9.63 8.80
CA GLN A 16 -2.05 -9.27 9.95
C GLN A 16 -1.08 -8.13 9.60
N ALA A 17 -0.49 -8.15 8.41
CA ALA A 17 0.36 -7.06 7.92
C ALA A 17 -0.41 -5.73 7.87
N ARG A 18 -1.64 -5.75 7.36
CA ARG A 18 -2.53 -4.60 7.31
C ARG A 18 -2.86 -4.06 8.71
N GLU A 19 -3.25 -4.94 9.64
CA GLU A 19 -3.59 -4.56 11.02
C GLU A 19 -2.40 -3.90 11.74
N ILE A 20 -1.19 -4.45 11.55
CA ILE A 20 0.05 -3.87 12.09
C ILE A 20 0.28 -2.47 11.52
N GLY A 21 0.10 -2.31 10.21
CA GLY A 21 0.26 -1.04 9.54
C GLY A 21 -0.73 0.02 10.04
N VAL A 22 -2.01 -0.32 10.15
CA VAL A 22 -3.05 0.57 10.71
C VAL A 22 -2.69 1.00 12.14
N LYS A 23 -2.31 0.05 13.01
CA LYS A 23 -1.94 0.32 14.40
C LYS A 23 -0.69 1.18 14.54
N SER A 24 0.25 1.06 13.61
CA SER A 24 1.51 1.83 13.62
C SER A 24 1.45 3.14 12.84
N GLY A 25 0.35 3.41 12.12
CA GLY A 25 0.23 4.56 11.21
C GLY A 25 1.14 4.47 9.97
N ALA A 26 1.58 3.27 9.61
CA ALA A 26 2.43 3.06 8.44
C ALA A 26 1.58 2.92 7.17
N GLU A 27 1.98 3.57 6.08
CA GLU A 27 1.31 3.45 4.78
C GLU A 27 1.65 2.13 4.08
N VAL A 28 2.85 1.61 4.33
CA VAL A 28 3.35 0.35 3.78
C VAL A 28 4.02 -0.46 4.88
N VAL A 29 3.69 -1.72 4.96
CA VAL A 29 4.33 -2.70 5.86
C VAL A 29 5.07 -3.71 5.02
N ILE A 30 6.32 -4.00 5.41
CA ILE A 30 7.11 -5.07 4.82
C ILE A 30 7.07 -6.27 5.76
N VAL A 31 6.58 -7.39 5.25
CA VAL A 31 6.57 -8.67 5.95
C VAL A 31 7.36 -9.69 5.16
N GLY A 32 8.04 -10.58 5.85
CA GLY A 32 8.88 -11.55 5.17
C GLY A 32 9.41 -12.65 6.08
N ARG A 33 10.13 -13.57 5.48
CA ARG A 33 10.76 -14.71 6.13
C ARG A 33 12.24 -14.78 5.73
N ALA A 34 13.08 -15.13 6.68
CA ALA A 34 14.50 -15.32 6.47
C ALA A 34 14.95 -16.58 7.20
N ILE A 35 15.60 -17.51 6.49
CA ILE A 35 16.08 -18.78 7.02
C ILE A 35 17.49 -19.02 6.51
N ALA A 36 18.40 -19.36 7.41
CA ALA A 36 19.70 -19.93 7.04
C ALA A 36 19.73 -21.42 7.43
N LYS A 37 20.29 -22.24 6.54
CA LYS A 37 20.52 -23.66 6.77
C LYS A 37 22.02 -23.97 6.64
N PRO A 38 22.55 -24.84 7.52
CA PRO A 38 23.90 -25.38 7.32
C PRO A 38 23.99 -26.07 5.96
N LEU A 39 25.10 -25.84 5.25
CA LEU A 39 25.40 -26.52 4.01
C LEU A 39 26.48 -27.59 4.20
N GLY A 40 27.41 -27.32 5.11
CA GLY A 40 28.52 -28.25 5.44
C GLY A 40 29.69 -27.53 6.05
N GLU A 41 30.72 -28.32 6.35
CA GLU A 41 31.99 -27.87 6.87
C GLU A 41 33.15 -28.39 6.04
N MET A 42 34.24 -27.67 6.04
CA MET A 42 35.49 -28.06 5.38
C MET A 42 36.63 -27.89 6.36
N GLN A 43 37.44 -28.91 6.54
CA GLN A 43 38.69 -28.84 7.29
C GLN A 43 39.76 -28.21 6.42
N LEU A 44 40.39 -27.16 6.94
CA LEU A 44 41.54 -26.50 6.34
C LEU A 44 42.69 -26.57 7.35
N ASP A 45 43.92 -26.35 6.86
CA ASP A 45 45.11 -26.37 7.71
C ASP A 45 45.02 -25.43 8.92
N ASN A 46 44.26 -24.35 8.80
CA ASN A 46 44.05 -23.32 9.83
C ASN A 46 42.73 -23.47 10.64
N GLY A 47 42.04 -24.62 10.52
CA GLY A 47 40.81 -24.89 11.26
C GLY A 47 39.61 -25.24 10.40
N THR A 48 38.46 -25.41 11.06
CA THR A 48 37.21 -25.77 10.41
C THR A 48 36.52 -24.54 9.81
N PHE A 49 36.11 -24.65 8.56
CA PHE A 49 35.37 -23.62 7.84
C PHE A 49 33.92 -24.09 7.61
N TYR A 50 32.96 -23.31 8.06
CA TYR A 50 31.52 -23.63 7.94
C TYR A 50 30.91 -22.88 6.78
N SER A 51 29.94 -23.52 6.12
CA SER A 51 29.11 -22.92 5.07
C SER A 51 27.65 -22.99 5.45
N SER A 52 26.91 -21.95 5.11
CA SER A 52 25.45 -21.89 5.24
C SER A 52 24.83 -21.32 3.98
N VAL A 53 23.58 -21.65 3.74
CA VAL A 53 22.78 -21.08 2.65
C VAL A 53 21.56 -20.39 3.24
N ALA A 54 21.26 -19.16 2.75
CA ALA A 54 20.10 -18.40 3.16
C ALA A 54 19.05 -18.35 2.06
N ASN A 55 17.80 -18.45 2.49
CA ASN A 55 16.61 -18.17 1.71
C ASN A 55 15.83 -17.05 2.40
N VAL A 56 15.53 -15.98 1.68
CA VAL A 56 14.81 -14.82 2.19
C VAL A 56 13.72 -14.44 1.22
N SER A 57 12.55 -14.08 1.74
CA SER A 57 11.44 -13.56 0.95
C SER A 57 10.76 -12.42 1.69
N ALA A 58 10.26 -11.42 0.98
CA ALA A 58 9.48 -10.35 1.57
C ALA A 58 8.44 -9.79 0.59
N ARG A 59 7.37 -9.25 1.16
CA ARG A 59 6.29 -8.56 0.46
C ARG A 59 6.07 -7.20 1.10
N ALA A 60 5.89 -6.18 0.29
CA ALA A 60 5.45 -4.86 0.72
C ALA A 60 3.94 -4.78 0.52
N VAL A 61 3.21 -4.50 1.58
CA VAL A 61 1.75 -4.49 1.64
C VAL A 61 1.26 -3.08 1.96
N ARG A 62 0.35 -2.57 1.17
CA ARG A 62 -0.34 -1.30 1.47
C ARG A 62 -1.32 -1.51 2.61
N THR A 63 -1.26 -0.61 3.58
CA THR A 63 -2.06 -0.73 4.79
C THR A 63 -3.54 -0.44 4.57
N ASP A 64 -3.86 0.51 3.68
CA ASP A 64 -5.22 0.95 3.40
C ASP A 64 -6.04 -0.09 2.61
N THR A 65 -5.43 -0.68 1.57
CA THR A 65 -6.11 -1.63 0.67
C THR A 65 -5.79 -3.10 0.96
N GLY A 66 -4.64 -3.38 1.59
CA GLY A 66 -4.13 -4.74 1.77
C GLY A 66 -3.41 -5.29 0.53
N ASP A 67 -3.23 -4.47 -0.52
CA ASP A 67 -2.60 -4.91 -1.76
C ASP A 67 -1.10 -5.14 -1.59
N VAL A 68 -0.60 -6.20 -2.23
CA VAL A 68 0.85 -6.42 -2.37
C VAL A 68 1.37 -5.53 -3.49
N ILE A 69 2.16 -4.51 -3.12
CA ILE A 69 2.74 -3.56 -4.08
C ILE A 69 4.08 -4.00 -4.64
N ALA A 70 4.81 -4.83 -3.89
CA ALA A 70 6.06 -5.42 -4.34
C ALA A 70 6.32 -6.74 -3.60
N ALA A 71 7.02 -7.66 -4.26
CA ALA A 71 7.52 -8.88 -3.65
C ALA A 71 8.92 -9.17 -4.20
N ALA A 72 9.77 -9.75 -3.33
CA ALA A 72 11.10 -10.18 -3.68
C ALA A 72 11.45 -11.47 -2.93
N GLU A 73 12.26 -12.31 -3.55
CA GLU A 73 12.75 -13.55 -2.99
C GLU A 73 14.17 -13.80 -3.48
N PHE A 74 15.03 -14.25 -2.58
CA PHE A 74 16.38 -14.72 -2.90
C PHE A 74 16.63 -16.04 -2.20
N THR A 75 17.07 -17.01 -2.97
CA THR A 75 17.35 -18.37 -2.51
C THR A 75 18.79 -18.75 -2.85
N GLY A 76 19.39 -19.61 -2.03
CA GLY A 76 20.72 -20.14 -2.31
C GLY A 76 21.87 -19.18 -2.04
N THR A 77 21.66 -18.05 -1.34
CA THR A 77 22.75 -17.13 -0.97
C THR A 77 23.66 -17.79 0.04
N ALA A 78 24.92 -18.01 -0.36
CA ALA A 78 25.91 -18.66 0.48
C ALA A 78 26.59 -17.68 1.44
N GLY A 79 26.84 -18.13 2.66
CA GLY A 79 27.67 -17.46 3.65
C GLY A 79 28.69 -18.41 4.25
N ARG A 80 29.86 -17.91 4.63
CA ARG A 80 30.96 -18.68 5.18
C ARG A 80 31.49 -18.05 6.45
N GLY A 81 32.12 -18.86 7.32
CA GLY A 81 32.75 -18.40 8.55
C GLY A 81 33.47 -19.53 9.29
N PHE A 82 34.26 -19.17 10.29
CA PHE A 82 34.94 -20.14 11.18
C PHE A 82 33.97 -20.72 12.23
N GLU A 83 32.77 -20.22 12.31
CA GLU A 83 31.67 -20.74 13.15
C GLU A 83 30.40 -20.90 12.33
N GLN A 84 29.62 -21.94 12.63
CA GLN A 84 28.33 -22.20 11.95
C GLN A 84 27.37 -21.01 12.06
N THR A 85 27.29 -20.36 13.23
CA THR A 85 26.47 -19.17 13.46
C THR A 85 26.91 -17.98 12.64
N THR A 86 28.21 -17.79 12.47
CA THR A 86 28.81 -16.74 11.63
C THR A 86 28.52 -16.97 10.16
N ALA A 87 28.67 -18.22 9.69
CA ALA A 87 28.32 -18.58 8.31
C ALA A 87 26.84 -18.30 8.01
N GLY A 88 25.93 -18.68 8.93
CA GLY A 88 24.48 -18.41 8.80
C GLY A 88 24.17 -16.91 8.78
N ARG A 89 24.78 -16.13 9.67
CA ARG A 89 24.61 -14.67 9.73
C ARG A 89 25.10 -13.99 8.44
N ASN A 90 26.23 -14.41 7.92
CA ASN A 90 26.78 -13.86 6.68
C ASN A 90 25.85 -14.17 5.49
N ALA A 91 25.35 -15.40 5.37
CA ALA A 91 24.38 -15.79 4.36
C ALA A 91 23.11 -14.93 4.42
N LEU A 92 22.52 -14.77 5.62
CA LEU A 92 21.33 -13.94 5.83
C LEU A 92 21.58 -12.46 5.54
N SER A 93 22.73 -11.94 5.93
CA SER A 93 23.09 -10.53 5.67
C SER A 93 23.22 -10.25 4.18
N ASP A 94 23.85 -11.13 3.43
CA ASP A 94 24.02 -10.96 1.98
C ASP A 94 22.70 -11.12 1.23
N ALA A 95 21.91 -12.13 1.58
CA ALA A 95 20.58 -12.33 1.03
C ALA A 95 19.66 -11.13 1.35
N GLY A 96 19.69 -10.65 2.58
CA GLY A 96 18.91 -9.48 3.02
C GLY A 96 19.27 -8.20 2.27
N ARG A 97 20.56 -7.97 2.02
CA ARG A 97 21.01 -6.82 1.20
C ARG A 97 20.48 -6.88 -0.24
N GLN A 98 20.53 -8.07 -0.86
CA GLN A 98 20.01 -8.27 -2.22
C GLN A 98 18.49 -8.09 -2.26
N LEU A 99 17.78 -8.71 -1.30
CA LEU A 99 16.33 -8.57 -1.14
C LEU A 99 15.92 -7.10 -0.98
N ALA A 100 16.59 -6.36 -0.10
CA ALA A 100 16.29 -4.96 0.15
C ALA A 100 16.44 -4.11 -1.11
N ARG A 101 17.53 -4.26 -1.86
CA ARG A 101 17.74 -3.50 -3.12
C ARG A 101 16.65 -3.76 -4.14
N ASP A 102 16.29 -5.02 -4.36
CA ASP A 102 15.25 -5.40 -5.33
C ASP A 102 13.86 -4.92 -4.88
N LEU A 103 13.53 -5.14 -3.60
CA LEU A 103 12.24 -4.75 -3.04
C LEU A 103 12.05 -3.22 -3.09
N PHE A 104 13.06 -2.44 -2.68
CA PHE A 104 12.99 -0.98 -2.73
C PHE A 104 12.90 -0.44 -4.16
N ALA A 105 13.61 -1.05 -5.11
CA ALA A 105 13.50 -0.67 -6.52
C ALA A 105 12.08 -0.92 -7.06
N LYS A 106 11.47 -2.06 -6.72
CA LYS A 106 10.09 -2.41 -7.10
C LYS A 106 9.06 -1.48 -6.44
N ILE A 107 9.21 -1.19 -5.14
CA ILE A 107 8.36 -0.24 -4.43
C ILE A 107 8.45 1.13 -5.08
N GLY A 108 9.66 1.63 -5.36
CA GLY A 108 9.88 2.93 -5.97
C GLY A 108 9.22 3.07 -7.35
N LYS A 109 9.35 2.05 -8.22
CA LYS A 109 8.67 2.01 -9.52
C LYS A 109 7.16 2.05 -9.39
N LYS A 110 6.59 1.23 -8.49
CA LYS A 110 5.14 1.17 -8.26
C LYS A 110 4.61 2.46 -7.65
N TRP A 111 5.38 3.05 -6.72
CA TRP A 111 5.06 4.33 -6.09
C TRP A 111 5.06 5.48 -7.10
N SER A 112 6.10 5.59 -7.92
CA SER A 112 6.17 6.61 -8.98
C SER A 112 5.04 6.43 -10.02
N ALA A 113 4.73 5.19 -10.41
CA ALA A 113 3.61 4.91 -11.29
C ALA A 113 2.25 5.28 -10.66
N SER A 114 2.09 5.10 -9.35
CA SER A 114 0.87 5.50 -8.62
C SER A 114 0.77 7.02 -8.41
N GLN A 115 1.87 7.74 -8.43
CA GLN A 115 1.91 9.21 -8.36
C GLN A 115 1.62 9.87 -9.72
N SER A 116 2.05 9.26 -10.82
CA SER A 116 1.91 9.76 -12.19
C SER A 116 0.78 9.09 -12.99
N GLY A 117 0.27 7.95 -12.53
CA GLY A 117 -0.78 7.17 -13.17
C GLY A 117 -2.20 7.56 -12.74
N ALA A 118 -3.17 7.19 -13.58
CA ALA A 118 -4.58 7.29 -13.22
C ALA A 118 -4.90 6.37 -12.03
N ARG A 119 -5.41 6.94 -10.95
CA ARG A 119 -5.79 6.24 -9.71
C ARG A 119 -7.30 6.21 -9.57
N ARG A 120 -7.85 5.08 -9.18
CA ARG A 120 -9.26 4.97 -8.83
C ARG A 120 -9.47 5.32 -7.35
N VAL A 121 -10.40 6.22 -7.07
CA VAL A 121 -10.82 6.66 -5.74
C VAL A 121 -12.29 6.35 -5.60
N ALA A 122 -12.67 5.64 -4.54
CA ALA A 122 -14.06 5.43 -4.19
C ALA A 122 -14.62 6.73 -3.57
N LEU A 123 -15.63 7.32 -4.21
CA LEU A 123 -16.27 8.54 -3.75
C LEU A 123 -17.70 8.24 -3.30
N THR A 124 -17.93 8.30 -1.99
CA THR A 124 -19.27 8.19 -1.42
C THR A 124 -19.88 9.58 -1.27
N VAL A 125 -21.04 9.79 -1.90
CA VAL A 125 -21.79 11.06 -1.91
C VAL A 125 -23.07 10.87 -1.14
N LYS A 126 -23.26 11.61 -0.03
CA LYS A 126 -24.48 11.66 0.76
C LYS A 126 -25.29 12.92 0.44
N GLY A 127 -26.59 12.91 0.73
CA GLY A 127 -27.50 14.03 0.42
C GLY A 127 -27.83 14.12 -1.06
N VAL A 128 -27.95 12.97 -1.72
CA VAL A 128 -28.38 12.84 -3.11
C VAL A 128 -29.86 12.48 -3.11
N ASP A 129 -30.71 13.51 -3.12
CA ASP A 129 -32.17 13.31 -3.00
C ASP A 129 -32.80 12.85 -4.31
N ASP A 130 -32.20 13.20 -5.45
CA ASP A 130 -32.65 12.80 -6.78
C ASP A 130 -31.49 12.56 -7.77
N TYR A 131 -31.79 11.90 -8.89
CA TYR A 131 -30.82 11.58 -9.91
C TYR A 131 -30.30 12.82 -10.67
N ALA A 132 -31.10 13.88 -10.80
CA ALA A 132 -30.69 15.11 -11.47
C ALA A 132 -29.58 15.81 -10.70
N ARG A 133 -29.66 15.78 -9.36
CA ARG A 133 -28.62 16.29 -8.46
C ARG A 133 -27.32 15.49 -8.59
N LEU A 134 -27.42 14.16 -8.65
CA LEU A 134 -26.25 13.30 -8.90
C LEU A 134 -25.62 13.58 -10.26
N ALA A 135 -26.43 13.71 -11.31
CA ALA A 135 -25.97 14.02 -12.65
C ALA A 135 -25.24 15.36 -12.72
N THR A 136 -25.77 16.38 -12.07
CA THR A 136 -25.13 17.70 -11.94
C THR A 136 -23.79 17.60 -11.22
N PHE A 137 -23.74 16.85 -10.11
CA PHE A 137 -22.50 16.61 -9.38
C PHE A 137 -21.46 15.88 -10.25
N LYS A 138 -21.82 14.77 -10.92
CA LYS A 138 -20.94 14.00 -11.82
C LYS A 138 -20.40 14.85 -12.96
N ASN A 139 -21.27 15.64 -13.61
CA ASN A 139 -20.88 16.51 -14.72
C ASN A 139 -19.89 17.60 -14.25
N THR A 140 -20.17 18.26 -13.13
CA THR A 140 -19.27 19.27 -12.58
C THR A 140 -17.94 18.65 -12.15
N LEU A 141 -17.97 17.44 -11.56
CA LEU A 141 -16.78 16.69 -11.18
C LEU A 141 -15.90 16.40 -12.39
N SER A 142 -16.47 15.87 -13.47
CA SER A 142 -15.74 15.52 -14.69
C SER A 142 -15.19 16.71 -15.45
N GLN A 143 -15.96 17.80 -15.52
CA GLN A 143 -15.63 18.95 -16.39
C GLN A 143 -14.79 20.01 -15.67
N SER A 144 -14.95 20.15 -14.37
CA SER A 144 -14.46 21.32 -13.65
C SER A 144 -13.47 21.02 -12.55
N VAL A 145 -13.35 19.77 -12.10
CA VAL A 145 -12.41 19.38 -11.03
C VAL A 145 -11.10 18.89 -11.65
N ARG A 146 -9.99 19.54 -11.26
CA ARG A 146 -8.68 19.20 -11.80
C ARG A 146 -8.27 17.77 -11.46
N GLY A 147 -7.67 17.10 -12.42
CA GLY A 147 -7.12 15.75 -12.23
C GLY A 147 -8.14 14.64 -12.38
N VAL A 148 -9.44 14.90 -12.42
CA VAL A 148 -10.46 13.91 -12.73
C VAL A 148 -10.37 13.51 -14.20
N LYS A 149 -10.29 12.20 -14.46
CA LYS A 149 -10.19 11.60 -15.80
C LYS A 149 -11.48 10.89 -16.20
N ASP A 150 -12.13 10.25 -15.23
CA ASP A 150 -13.35 9.48 -15.46
C ASP A 150 -14.16 9.39 -14.16
N VAL A 151 -15.49 9.29 -14.28
CA VAL A 151 -16.42 9.17 -13.16
C VAL A 151 -17.45 8.11 -13.51
N GLN A 152 -17.40 6.97 -12.83
CA GLN A 152 -18.35 5.87 -13.01
C GLN A 152 -19.24 5.73 -11.78
N GLU A 153 -20.54 5.57 -12.00
CA GLU A 153 -21.49 5.28 -10.94
C GLU A 153 -21.51 3.78 -10.66
N ARG A 154 -21.43 3.41 -9.39
CA ARG A 154 -21.59 2.03 -8.92
C ARG A 154 -23.00 1.75 -8.45
N SER A 155 -23.51 2.63 -7.63
CA SER A 155 -24.84 2.48 -7.02
C SER A 155 -25.40 3.83 -6.58
N MET A 156 -26.72 3.90 -6.52
CA MET A 156 -27.45 4.98 -5.88
C MET A 156 -28.64 4.38 -5.10
N SER A 157 -28.71 4.62 -3.81
CA SER A 157 -29.81 4.20 -2.92
C SER A 157 -29.85 5.05 -1.67
N ASP A 158 -31.04 5.26 -1.12
CA ASP A 158 -31.28 5.89 0.19
C ASP A 158 -30.57 7.23 0.40
N GLY A 159 -30.61 8.11 -0.61
CA GLY A 159 -29.96 9.43 -0.53
C GLY A 159 -28.42 9.37 -0.57
N LYS A 160 -27.85 8.24 -0.98
CA LYS A 160 -26.42 7.98 -1.10
C LYS A 160 -26.08 7.48 -2.49
N ALA A 161 -24.97 7.95 -3.05
CA ALA A 161 -24.39 7.42 -4.27
C ALA A 161 -22.93 7.02 -4.03
N ASP A 162 -22.53 5.87 -4.59
CA ASP A 162 -21.14 5.41 -4.60
C ASP A 162 -20.60 5.51 -6.03
N LEU A 163 -19.51 6.25 -6.20
CA LEU A 163 -18.88 6.53 -7.47
C LEU A 163 -17.44 6.02 -7.46
N ASP A 164 -16.97 5.53 -8.60
CA ASP A 164 -15.55 5.31 -8.88
C ASP A 164 -15.01 6.49 -9.68
N VAL A 165 -14.09 7.24 -9.09
CA VAL A 165 -13.48 8.40 -9.73
C VAL A 165 -12.04 8.07 -10.09
N THR A 166 -11.71 8.11 -11.37
CA THR A 166 -10.34 7.96 -11.85
C THR A 166 -9.68 9.33 -11.87
N ILE A 167 -8.60 9.49 -11.11
CA ILE A 167 -7.88 10.77 -10.98
C ILE A 167 -6.41 10.64 -11.39
N ALA A 168 -5.84 11.74 -11.88
CA ALA A 168 -4.40 11.94 -11.95
C ALA A 168 -3.97 12.74 -10.71
N GLY A 169 -3.09 12.17 -9.88
CA GLY A 169 -2.63 12.81 -8.65
C GLY A 169 -3.09 12.10 -7.38
N ARG A 170 -3.08 12.82 -6.25
CA ARG A 170 -3.39 12.26 -4.93
C ARG A 170 -4.86 12.43 -4.57
N THR A 171 -5.38 11.53 -3.75
CA THR A 171 -6.75 11.61 -3.21
C THR A 171 -6.97 12.88 -2.38
N SER A 172 -5.94 13.33 -1.65
CA SER A 172 -5.97 14.59 -0.89
C SER A 172 -6.15 15.82 -1.79
N ASP A 173 -5.58 15.80 -2.98
CA ASP A 173 -5.69 16.91 -3.92
C ASP A 173 -7.13 17.00 -4.46
N LEU A 174 -7.74 15.84 -4.79
CA LEU A 174 -9.15 15.78 -5.14
C LEU A 174 -10.05 16.25 -3.99
N ALA A 175 -9.77 15.85 -2.75
CA ALA A 175 -10.56 16.28 -1.59
C ALA A 175 -10.50 17.80 -1.38
N THR A 176 -9.33 18.40 -1.57
CA THR A 176 -9.14 19.86 -1.49
C THR A 176 -9.92 20.60 -2.59
N GLU A 177 -9.85 20.08 -3.83
CA GLU A 177 -10.61 20.63 -4.96
C GLU A 177 -12.14 20.55 -4.69
N LEU A 178 -12.62 19.41 -4.18
CA LEU A 178 -14.05 19.22 -3.82
C LEU A 178 -14.51 20.17 -2.72
N ALA A 179 -13.66 20.44 -1.72
CA ALA A 179 -13.99 21.33 -0.61
C ALA A 179 -14.02 22.82 -1.00
N THR A 180 -13.25 23.21 -2.01
CA THR A 180 -13.09 24.62 -2.41
C THR A 180 -13.91 24.99 -3.65
N LYS A 181 -14.30 24.02 -4.45
CA LYS A 181 -15.05 24.21 -5.70
C LYS A 181 -16.50 24.61 -5.42
N LYS A 182 -17.00 25.56 -6.18
CA LYS A 182 -18.43 25.87 -6.20
C LYS A 182 -19.18 24.93 -7.14
N PHE A 183 -20.22 24.28 -6.64
CA PHE A 183 -21.10 23.42 -7.41
C PHE A 183 -22.44 24.13 -7.66
N PRO A 184 -23.06 23.98 -8.82
CA PRO A 184 -24.36 24.60 -9.10
C PRO A 184 -25.47 24.02 -8.21
N GLY A 185 -26.12 24.85 -7.39
CA GLY A 185 -27.29 24.49 -6.59
C GLY A 185 -27.01 23.81 -5.25
N PHE A 186 -25.76 23.48 -4.92
CA PHE A 186 -25.39 22.86 -3.64
C PHE A 186 -23.96 23.13 -3.24
N ALA A 187 -23.67 23.01 -1.95
CA ALA A 187 -22.32 23.02 -1.39
C ALA A 187 -21.87 21.59 -1.10
N VAL A 188 -20.58 21.32 -1.35
CA VAL A 188 -19.97 20.01 -1.07
C VAL A 188 -19.16 20.11 0.23
N LYS A 189 -19.49 19.27 1.21
CA LYS A 189 -18.74 19.15 2.45
C LYS A 189 -18.00 17.82 2.50
N VAL A 190 -16.67 17.86 2.50
CA VAL A 190 -15.83 16.67 2.70
C VAL A 190 -15.93 16.21 4.15
N ARG A 191 -16.27 14.95 4.36
CA ARG A 191 -16.48 14.34 5.68
C ARG A 191 -15.34 13.47 6.12
N ALA A 192 -14.80 12.66 5.18
CA ALA A 192 -13.68 11.78 5.45
C ALA A 192 -12.81 11.63 4.18
N VAL A 193 -11.52 11.45 4.38
CA VAL A 193 -10.53 11.22 3.32
C VAL A 193 -9.57 10.13 3.76
N THR A 194 -9.38 9.14 2.90
CA THR A 194 -8.32 8.13 3.02
C THR A 194 -7.48 8.15 1.75
N GLN A 195 -6.47 7.31 1.63
CA GLN A 195 -5.69 7.23 0.39
C GLN A 195 -6.49 6.72 -0.83
N GLY A 196 -7.52 5.92 -0.60
CA GLY A 196 -8.32 5.28 -1.66
C GLY A 196 -9.79 5.69 -1.68
N SER A 197 -10.26 6.51 -0.72
CA SER A 197 -11.66 6.90 -0.64
C SER A 197 -11.87 8.31 -0.13
N ILE A 198 -12.98 8.91 -0.54
CA ILE A 198 -13.47 10.20 -0.03
C ILE A 198 -14.97 10.04 0.27
N GLU A 199 -15.41 10.59 1.39
CA GLU A 199 -16.81 10.74 1.72
C GLU A 199 -17.18 12.23 1.68
N VAL A 200 -18.23 12.58 0.93
CA VAL A 200 -18.75 13.93 0.84
C VAL A 200 -20.25 13.95 1.14
N GLU A 201 -20.74 15.11 1.57
CA GLU A 201 -22.15 15.40 1.77
C GLU A 201 -22.53 16.63 0.96
N LEU A 202 -23.61 16.52 0.17
CA LEU A 202 -24.20 17.63 -0.56
C LEU A 202 -25.20 18.36 0.36
N LYS A 203 -25.06 19.68 0.47
CA LYS A 203 -25.97 20.55 1.23
C LYS A 203 -26.56 21.59 0.31
N GLU A 204 -27.82 21.89 0.49
CA GLU A 204 -28.44 23.01 -0.22
C GLU A 204 -27.71 24.31 0.09
N THR A 205 -27.46 25.08 -0.96
CA THR A 205 -26.98 26.45 -0.79
C THR A 205 -28.19 27.33 -0.48
N LYS A 206 -28.26 27.90 0.73
CA LYS A 206 -29.24 28.90 1.08
C LYS A 206 -29.06 30.15 0.23
#